data_135e915405b2d62eb544a6c5187ead9e
#
_entry.id   135e915405b2d62eb544a6c5187ead9e
#
_cell.length_a   1.000
_cell.length_b   1.000
_cell.length_c   1.000
_cell.angle_alpha   90.00
_cell.angle_beta   90.00
_cell.angle_gamma   90.00
#
_symmetry.space_group_name_H-M   'P 1'
#
loop_
_entity.id
_entity.type
_entity.pdbx_description
1 polymer ?
#
loop_
_entity_poly.entity_id
_entity_poly.type
_entity_poly.pdbx_seq_one_letter_code
_entity_poly.pdbx_strand_id
1 'polypeptide(L)'
;MQKKLLVIFSLALVVLTAIAMPLQPAIAANGPSDAPVPDVIGFKNVVISHDAVVEHVVVIGGDVTIAGTVSDEVVVINGNLILEPTAQLEKRAFVLGGRFTEEAGAVVKKGIVNLEASSSNITGILLAALLVFLWGFVQLAATFALLIILPALSWGFRSHCRQLALVCQSACGKAVALGLLSGLAFLLLESLLMISIVGMPLALFIGIFILLTAIFGASGVCLAIGGRLAAKTGEFDKPAWLQTLYGTIVVALIANIPFLGPLFLAFILLLGVGLVSLAFLQKADENL
;
A
#
# COMPACT_ATOMS: atom_id res chain seq x y z
N MET A 1 -0.99 -2.35 15.38
CA MET A 1 -0.62 -2.25 13.96
C MET A 1 0.08 -0.94 13.61
N GLN A 2 -0.32 0.21 14.14
CA GLN A 2 0.34 1.52 13.89
C GLN A 2 1.83 1.57 14.25
N LYS A 3 2.25 0.94 15.36
CA LYS A 3 3.68 0.94 15.76
C LYS A 3 4.61 0.20 14.77
N LYS A 4 4.13 -0.85 14.08
CA LYS A 4 4.92 -1.57 13.07
C LYS A 4 5.08 -0.77 11.77
N LEU A 5 4.06 0.01 11.39
CA LEU A 5 4.13 0.88 10.21
C LEU A 5 5.09 2.06 10.44
N LEU A 6 5.11 2.59 11.68
CA LEU A 6 6.02 3.67 12.07
C LEU A 6 7.49 3.20 12.04
N VAL A 7 7.75 1.97 12.48
CA VAL A 7 9.10 1.36 12.45
C VAL A 7 9.58 1.14 11.01
N ILE A 8 8.70 0.69 10.11
CA ILE A 8 9.05 0.50 8.68
C ILE A 8 9.31 1.86 8.01
N PHE A 9 8.51 2.88 8.34
CA PHE A 9 8.68 4.23 7.79
C PHE A 9 9.94 4.92 8.36
N SER A 10 10.25 4.73 9.65
CA SER A 10 11.50 5.22 10.24
C SER A 10 12.72 4.49 9.69
N LEU A 11 12.64 3.18 9.43
CA LEU A 11 13.71 2.41 8.79
C LEU A 11 13.97 2.89 7.36
N ALA A 12 12.92 3.15 6.57
CA ALA A 12 13.06 3.70 5.22
C ALA A 12 13.65 5.13 5.23
N LEU A 13 13.28 5.95 6.22
CA LEU A 13 13.82 7.30 6.38
C LEU A 13 15.28 7.27 6.83
N VAL A 14 15.67 6.34 7.70
CA VAL A 14 17.05 6.13 8.15
C VAL A 14 17.94 5.65 6.99
N VAL A 15 17.45 4.76 6.14
CA VAL A 15 18.17 4.33 4.93
C VAL A 15 18.34 5.49 3.94
N LEU A 16 17.32 6.35 3.80
CA LEU A 16 17.38 7.51 2.89
C LEU A 16 18.33 8.60 3.41
N THR A 17 18.40 8.81 4.74
CA THR A 17 19.33 9.78 5.35
C THR A 17 20.77 9.28 5.42
N ALA A 18 20.98 7.96 5.54
CA ALA A 18 22.31 7.34 5.51
C ALA A 18 23.02 7.49 4.14
N ILE A 19 22.26 7.61 3.04
CA ILE A 19 22.79 7.85 1.69
C ILE A 19 23.28 9.30 1.51
N ALA A 20 22.85 10.22 2.37
CA ALA A 20 23.10 11.66 2.24
C ALA A 20 24.22 12.20 3.17
N MET A 21 24.83 11.38 4.04
CA MET A 21 25.88 11.85 4.95
C MET A 21 27.31 11.58 4.45
N PRO A 22 28.24 12.55 4.59
CA PRO A 22 29.65 12.36 4.22
C PRO A 22 30.35 11.40 5.19
N LEU A 23 31.16 10.51 4.61
CA LEU A 23 31.95 9.49 5.29
C LEU A 23 32.88 10.12 6.37
N GLN A 24 32.58 9.82 7.64
CA GLN A 24 33.52 10.01 8.71
C GLN A 24 34.22 8.69 9.05
N PRO A 25 35.55 8.68 9.34
CA PRO A 25 36.26 7.45 9.67
C PRO A 25 35.85 6.91 11.05
N ALA A 26 35.73 5.60 11.15
CA ALA A 26 35.41 4.90 12.40
C ALA A 26 36.50 5.16 13.47
N ILE A 27 36.10 5.71 14.59
CA ILE A 27 36.93 5.89 15.77
C ILE A 27 36.79 4.64 16.65
N ALA A 28 37.92 3.95 16.91
CA ALA A 28 37.95 2.91 17.92
C ALA A 28 37.78 3.56 19.31
N ALA A 29 36.72 3.26 20.00
CA ALA A 29 36.44 3.75 21.33
C ALA A 29 37.29 2.96 22.36
N ASN A 30 38.39 3.52 22.76
CA ASN A 30 39.15 3.12 23.94
C ASN A 30 39.09 4.29 24.94
N GLY A 31 38.26 4.17 25.98
CA GLY A 31 38.24 5.19 27.02
C GLY A 31 37.53 4.72 28.31
N PRO A 32 37.97 5.16 29.48
CA PRO A 32 37.42 4.74 30.79
C PRO A 32 36.08 5.42 31.10
N SER A 33 35.31 4.78 31.95
CA SER A 33 33.94 4.86 32.29
C SER A 33 33.42 6.13 32.97
N ASP A 34 33.30 7.27 32.28
CA ASP A 34 32.49 8.40 32.78
C ASP A 34 32.02 9.35 31.65
N ALA A 35 32.18 8.94 30.40
CA ALA A 35 31.72 9.68 29.21
C ALA A 35 30.33 9.14 28.75
N PRO A 36 29.49 9.96 28.07
CA PRO A 36 28.27 9.46 27.47
C PRO A 36 28.58 8.25 26.58
N VAL A 37 27.83 7.18 26.76
CA VAL A 37 27.97 5.90 26.06
C VAL A 37 27.92 6.16 24.55
N PRO A 38 28.98 5.90 23.77
CA PRO A 38 29.03 6.31 22.36
C PRO A 38 28.18 5.39 21.48
N ASP A 39 27.50 5.99 20.50
CA ASP A 39 26.91 5.28 19.38
C ASP A 39 28.00 4.85 18.40
N VAL A 40 27.95 3.60 17.94
CA VAL A 40 28.86 3.08 16.92
C VAL A 40 28.12 2.93 15.60
N ILE A 41 28.41 3.83 14.66
CA ILE A 41 27.89 3.77 13.29
C ILE A 41 29.07 3.52 12.35
N GLY A 42 29.06 2.38 11.65
CA GLY A 42 30.19 1.97 10.80
C GLY A 42 29.75 1.39 9.44
N PHE A 43 30.65 1.56 8.45
CA PHE A 43 30.54 0.94 7.12
C PHE A 43 31.63 -0.10 6.87
N LYS A 44 32.32 -0.52 7.92
CA LYS A 44 33.39 -1.51 7.93
C LYS A 44 33.26 -2.40 9.14
N ASN A 45 34.11 -3.43 9.23
CA ASN A 45 34.15 -4.31 10.39
C ASN A 45 34.36 -3.52 11.68
N VAL A 46 33.55 -3.82 12.67
CA VAL A 46 33.55 -3.20 14.00
C VAL A 46 33.79 -4.29 15.04
N VAL A 47 34.74 -4.01 15.96
CA VAL A 47 35.01 -4.89 17.11
C VAL A 47 34.75 -4.09 18.38
N ILE A 48 33.88 -4.58 19.23
CA ILE A 48 33.55 -4.01 20.54
C ILE A 48 34.30 -4.83 21.58
N SER A 49 35.33 -4.22 22.19
CA SER A 49 36.18 -4.87 23.18
C SER A 49 35.38 -5.22 24.46
N HIS A 50 35.89 -6.20 25.22
CA HIS A 50 35.27 -6.71 26.48
C HIS A 50 34.90 -5.61 27.50
N ASP A 51 35.75 -4.59 27.65
CA ASP A 51 35.56 -3.51 28.63
C ASP A 51 34.74 -2.34 28.08
N ALA A 52 34.31 -2.41 26.79
CA ALA A 52 33.56 -1.34 26.16
C ALA A 52 32.06 -1.46 26.43
N VAL A 53 31.45 -0.32 26.77
CA VAL A 53 29.99 -0.17 26.85
C VAL A 53 29.59 0.81 25.78
N VAL A 54 28.66 0.39 24.90
CA VAL A 54 28.13 1.20 23.81
C VAL A 54 26.61 1.24 23.85
N GLU A 55 26.00 2.32 23.39
CA GLU A 55 24.55 2.45 23.42
C GLU A 55 23.92 1.79 22.19
N HIS A 56 24.20 2.28 21.01
CA HIS A 56 23.71 1.73 19.77
C HIS A 56 24.83 1.26 18.87
N VAL A 57 24.60 0.18 18.13
CA VAL A 57 25.53 -0.33 17.11
C VAL A 57 24.80 -0.45 15.80
N VAL A 58 25.20 0.33 14.79
CA VAL A 58 24.65 0.24 13.43
C VAL A 58 25.80 0.07 12.44
N VAL A 59 25.85 -1.09 11.79
CA VAL A 59 26.90 -1.39 10.82
C VAL A 59 26.28 -1.83 9.50
N ILE A 60 26.77 -1.26 8.39
CA ILE A 60 26.31 -1.54 7.04
C ILE A 60 27.51 -2.03 6.19
N GLY A 61 27.43 -3.25 5.69
CA GLY A 61 28.45 -3.83 4.81
C GLY A 61 29.73 -4.28 5.52
N GLY A 62 29.69 -4.48 6.85
CA GLY A 62 30.82 -4.96 7.64
C GLY A 62 30.38 -5.95 8.71
N ASP A 63 31.31 -6.79 9.17
CA ASP A 63 31.09 -7.73 10.26
C ASP A 63 31.22 -7.03 11.62
N VAL A 64 30.43 -7.48 12.58
CA VAL A 64 30.44 -6.96 13.95
C VAL A 64 30.79 -8.08 14.91
N THR A 65 31.86 -7.88 15.69
CA THR A 65 32.24 -8.77 16.78
C THR A 65 32.05 -8.03 18.10
N ILE A 66 31.25 -8.59 19.00
CA ILE A 66 30.94 -8.00 20.29
C ILE A 66 31.48 -8.89 21.38
N ALA A 67 32.42 -8.35 22.21
CA ALA A 67 32.89 -8.95 23.45
C ALA A 67 32.38 -8.17 24.67
N GLY A 68 31.98 -6.91 24.50
CA GLY A 68 31.53 -5.99 25.53
C GLY A 68 30.01 -5.93 25.74
N THR A 69 29.55 -4.82 26.30
CA THR A 69 28.12 -4.60 26.60
C THR A 69 27.48 -3.60 25.62
N VAL A 70 26.34 -3.96 25.04
CA VAL A 70 25.49 -3.06 24.26
C VAL A 70 24.19 -2.81 25.01
N SER A 71 23.94 -1.56 25.39
CA SER A 71 22.81 -1.17 26.24
C SER A 71 21.51 -1.02 25.45
N ASP A 72 21.56 -0.75 24.15
CA ASP A 72 20.41 -0.59 23.29
C ASP A 72 20.44 -1.56 22.07
N GLU A 73 20.02 -1.15 20.92
CA GLU A 73 19.82 -2.01 19.77
C GLU A 73 21.09 -2.18 18.92
N VAL A 74 21.28 -3.38 18.38
CA VAL A 74 22.32 -3.71 17.41
C VAL A 74 21.66 -3.92 16.06
N VAL A 75 22.10 -3.20 15.03
CA VAL A 75 21.61 -3.35 13.66
C VAL A 75 22.79 -3.62 12.74
N VAL A 76 22.82 -4.80 12.14
CA VAL A 76 23.84 -5.19 11.16
C VAL A 76 23.16 -5.46 9.83
N ILE A 77 23.58 -4.74 8.78
CA ILE A 77 23.03 -4.88 7.43
C ILE A 77 24.15 -5.34 6.50
N ASN A 78 23.94 -6.47 5.83
CA ASN A 78 24.88 -7.09 4.89
C ASN A 78 26.27 -7.36 5.54
N GLY A 79 26.25 -7.93 6.76
CA GLY A 79 27.42 -8.33 7.54
C GLY A 79 27.06 -9.36 8.59
N ASN A 80 28.05 -10.06 9.13
CA ASN A 80 27.88 -11.05 10.15
C ASN A 80 27.93 -10.44 11.55
N LEU A 81 27.13 -10.97 12.48
CA LEU A 81 27.20 -10.62 13.90
C LEU A 81 27.74 -11.82 14.68
N ILE A 82 28.86 -11.61 15.36
CA ILE A 82 29.50 -12.59 16.21
C ILE A 82 29.48 -12.07 17.65
N LEU A 83 28.86 -12.84 18.53
CA LEU A 83 28.86 -12.57 19.96
C LEU A 83 29.88 -13.48 20.64
N GLU A 84 30.91 -12.88 21.26
CA GLU A 84 31.86 -13.60 22.07
C GLU A 84 31.29 -13.99 23.44
N PRO A 85 31.89 -14.93 24.19
CA PRO A 85 31.32 -15.45 25.45
C PRO A 85 31.04 -14.42 26.52
N THR A 86 31.66 -13.27 26.45
CA THR A 86 31.51 -12.15 27.41
C THR A 86 30.51 -11.10 26.97
N ALA A 87 29.96 -11.22 25.76
CA ALA A 87 29.03 -10.26 25.19
C ALA A 87 27.71 -10.17 25.97
N GLN A 88 27.25 -8.96 26.23
CA GLN A 88 25.96 -8.70 26.87
C GLN A 88 25.15 -7.73 26.01
N LEU A 89 24.01 -8.19 25.50
CA LEU A 89 23.04 -7.37 24.78
C LEU A 89 21.79 -7.16 25.65
N GLU A 90 21.53 -5.91 26.02
CA GLU A 90 20.37 -5.55 26.85
C GLU A 90 19.06 -5.54 26.05
N LYS A 91 19.12 -5.19 24.77
CA LYS A 91 17.96 -5.13 23.87
C LYS A 91 18.08 -6.11 22.71
N ARG A 92 17.45 -5.79 21.59
CA ARG A 92 17.38 -6.67 20.42
C ARG A 92 18.56 -6.47 19.49
N ALA A 93 18.96 -7.55 18.82
CA ALA A 93 19.83 -7.47 17.67
C ALA A 93 19.04 -7.77 16.38
N PHE A 94 19.26 -6.97 15.34
CA PHE A 94 18.73 -7.13 14.01
C PHE A 94 19.88 -7.41 13.04
N VAL A 95 19.92 -8.62 12.47
CA VAL A 95 20.91 -8.99 11.46
C VAL A 95 20.19 -9.20 10.15
N LEU A 96 20.49 -8.36 9.15
CA LEU A 96 19.88 -8.38 7.83
C LEU A 96 20.92 -8.74 6.77
N GLY A 97 20.78 -9.87 6.11
CA GLY A 97 21.62 -10.26 5.00
C GLY A 97 22.94 -10.95 5.39
N GLY A 98 23.16 -11.24 6.69
CA GLY A 98 24.34 -11.91 7.20
C GLY A 98 24.03 -13.09 8.10
N ARG A 99 25.10 -13.71 8.63
CA ARG A 99 24.98 -14.81 9.58
C ARG A 99 25.14 -14.31 11.01
N PHE A 100 24.32 -14.85 11.90
CA PHE A 100 24.47 -14.66 13.34
C PHE A 100 25.18 -15.87 13.94
N THR A 101 26.18 -15.61 14.78
CA THR A 101 26.90 -16.64 15.52
C THR A 101 26.99 -16.20 16.99
N GLU A 102 26.54 -17.05 17.89
CA GLU A 102 26.60 -16.85 19.34
C GLU A 102 27.52 -17.89 19.95
N GLU A 103 28.54 -17.44 20.67
CA GLU A 103 29.43 -18.34 21.42
C GLU A 103 28.87 -18.61 22.83
N ALA A 104 29.20 -19.78 23.38
CA ALA A 104 28.67 -20.22 24.67
C ALA A 104 29.13 -19.25 25.79
N GLY A 105 28.17 -18.57 26.41
CA GLY A 105 28.42 -17.58 27.47
C GLY A 105 27.85 -16.19 27.15
N ALA A 106 27.58 -15.87 25.89
CA ALA A 106 26.95 -14.62 25.52
C ALA A 106 25.51 -14.52 26.09
N VAL A 107 25.09 -13.32 26.45
CA VAL A 107 23.75 -13.08 27.03
C VAL A 107 22.98 -12.08 26.19
N VAL A 108 21.83 -12.51 25.63
CA VAL A 108 20.93 -11.64 24.87
C VAL A 108 19.58 -11.58 25.58
N LYS A 109 19.22 -10.43 26.19
CA LYS A 109 18.02 -10.33 27.03
C LYS A 109 16.70 -10.30 26.24
N LYS A 110 16.65 -9.69 25.04
CA LYS A 110 15.39 -9.48 24.30
C LYS A 110 15.28 -10.23 22.98
N GLY A 111 16.26 -11.08 22.67
CA GLY A 111 16.25 -11.93 21.50
C GLY A 111 16.82 -11.27 20.23
N ILE A 112 17.00 -12.08 19.21
CA ILE A 112 17.65 -11.74 17.96
C ILE A 112 16.68 -11.96 16.81
N VAL A 113 16.64 -11.02 15.88
CA VAL A 113 15.94 -11.14 14.62
C VAL A 113 17.00 -11.29 13.53
N ASN A 114 17.24 -12.54 13.12
CA ASN A 114 18.18 -12.84 12.03
C ASN A 114 17.39 -13.11 10.75
N LEU A 115 17.65 -12.32 9.71
CA LEU A 115 17.21 -12.53 8.35
C LEU A 115 18.43 -12.90 7.50
N GLU A 116 18.83 -14.16 7.59
CA GLU A 116 19.96 -14.66 6.80
C GLU A 116 19.73 -14.44 5.30
N ALA A 117 20.79 -14.02 4.61
CA ALA A 117 20.84 -13.94 3.16
C ALA A 117 20.96 -15.36 2.53
N SER A 118 20.05 -16.27 2.93
CA SER A 118 19.90 -17.53 2.24
C SER A 118 19.31 -17.28 0.84
N SER A 119 19.72 -18.06 -0.13
CA SER A 119 19.20 -17.96 -1.50
C SER A 119 17.67 -18.06 -1.57
N SER A 120 17.05 -18.81 -0.67
CA SER A 120 15.60 -18.90 -0.55
C SER A 120 14.97 -17.62 -0.01
N ASN A 121 15.60 -16.95 0.97
CA ASN A 121 15.09 -15.71 1.56
C ASN A 121 15.25 -14.53 0.60
N ILE A 122 16.37 -14.44 -0.10
CA ILE A 122 16.60 -13.41 -1.14
C ILE A 122 15.59 -13.60 -2.27
N THR A 123 15.37 -14.81 -2.73
CA THR A 123 14.36 -15.09 -3.78
C THR A 123 12.96 -14.72 -3.31
N GLY A 124 12.60 -15.00 -2.06
CA GLY A 124 11.32 -14.61 -1.46
C GLY A 124 11.15 -13.10 -1.39
N ILE A 125 12.17 -12.37 -0.96
CA ILE A 125 12.17 -10.90 -0.89
C ILE A 125 12.06 -10.29 -2.30
N LEU A 126 12.82 -10.80 -3.27
CA LEU A 126 12.76 -10.32 -4.65
C LEU A 126 11.40 -10.61 -5.28
N LEU A 127 10.82 -11.78 -5.04
CA LEU A 127 9.48 -12.11 -5.50
C LEU A 127 8.42 -11.20 -4.88
N ALA A 128 8.49 -10.96 -3.57
CA ALA A 128 7.58 -10.05 -2.88
C ALA A 128 7.72 -8.62 -3.41
N ALA A 129 8.95 -8.12 -3.61
CA ALA A 129 9.20 -6.81 -4.20
C ALA A 129 8.66 -6.71 -5.63
N LEU A 130 8.84 -7.75 -6.44
CA LEU A 130 8.30 -7.82 -7.80
C LEU A 130 6.76 -7.79 -7.78
N LEU A 131 6.12 -8.54 -6.89
CA LEU A 131 4.66 -8.54 -6.75
C LEU A 131 4.12 -7.17 -6.32
N VAL A 132 4.78 -6.50 -5.38
CA VAL A 132 4.43 -5.13 -4.95
C VAL A 132 4.60 -4.13 -6.10
N PHE A 133 5.69 -4.26 -6.86
CA PHE A 133 5.94 -3.42 -8.03
C PHE A 133 4.88 -3.63 -9.12
N LEU A 134 4.57 -4.89 -9.46
CA LEU A 134 3.53 -5.24 -10.42
C LEU A 134 2.16 -4.74 -9.97
N TRP A 135 1.82 -4.89 -8.70
CA TRP A 135 0.59 -4.36 -8.12
C TRP A 135 0.51 -2.84 -8.26
N GLY A 136 1.58 -2.13 -7.94
CA GLY A 136 1.66 -0.66 -8.10
C GLY A 136 1.51 -0.24 -9.57
N PHE A 137 2.12 -0.98 -10.49
CA PHE A 137 2.00 -0.71 -11.93
C PHE A 137 0.57 -0.92 -12.44
N VAL A 138 -0.09 -2.01 -12.03
CA VAL A 138 -1.50 -2.27 -12.37
C VAL A 138 -2.41 -1.19 -11.81
N GLN A 139 -2.17 -0.77 -10.56
CA GLN A 139 -2.93 0.29 -9.92
C GLN A 139 -2.78 1.63 -10.65
N LEU A 140 -1.55 1.96 -11.06
CA LEU A 140 -1.27 3.17 -11.83
C LEU A 140 -1.95 3.13 -13.21
N ALA A 141 -1.84 2.03 -13.93
CA ALA A 141 -2.50 1.83 -15.22
C ALA A 141 -4.04 1.94 -15.11
N ALA A 142 -4.63 1.32 -14.09
CA ALA A 142 -6.07 1.44 -13.80
C ALA A 142 -6.48 2.89 -13.51
N THR A 143 -5.67 3.64 -12.77
CA THR A 143 -5.91 5.05 -12.48
C THR A 143 -5.92 5.89 -13.76
N PHE A 144 -4.92 5.71 -14.63
CA PHE A 144 -4.89 6.41 -15.92
C PHE A 144 -6.06 6.01 -16.83
N ALA A 145 -6.41 4.73 -16.86
CA ALA A 145 -7.57 4.26 -17.61
C ALA A 145 -8.87 4.93 -17.13
N LEU A 146 -9.10 5.03 -15.82
CA LEU A 146 -10.26 5.73 -15.25
C LEU A 146 -10.26 7.23 -15.60
N LEU A 147 -9.11 7.90 -15.52
CA LEU A 147 -8.96 9.32 -15.88
C LEU A 147 -9.28 9.62 -17.35
N ILE A 148 -9.17 8.64 -18.22
CA ILE A 148 -9.49 8.78 -19.66
C ILE A 148 -10.91 8.30 -19.95
N ILE A 149 -11.27 7.11 -19.49
CA ILE A 149 -12.53 6.44 -19.86
C ILE A 149 -13.75 7.18 -19.30
N LEU A 150 -13.73 7.59 -18.01
CA LEU A 150 -14.91 8.22 -17.41
C LEU A 150 -15.26 9.58 -18.00
N PRO A 151 -14.32 10.51 -18.23
CA PRO A 151 -14.61 11.75 -18.96
C PRO A 151 -14.99 11.52 -20.41
N ALA A 152 -14.38 10.56 -21.10
CA ALA A 152 -14.75 10.22 -22.48
C ALA A 152 -16.20 9.71 -22.58
N LEU A 153 -16.63 8.85 -21.63
CA LEU A 153 -18.03 8.41 -21.54
C LEU A 153 -18.98 9.58 -21.31
N SER A 154 -18.64 10.50 -20.42
CA SER A 154 -19.47 11.68 -20.13
C SER A 154 -19.47 12.69 -21.30
N TRP A 155 -18.47 12.69 -22.17
CA TRP A 155 -18.45 13.46 -23.39
C TRP A 155 -19.36 12.83 -24.46
N GLY A 156 -19.24 11.52 -24.71
CA GLY A 156 -20.04 10.79 -25.69
C GLY A 156 -21.53 10.64 -25.30
N PHE A 157 -21.80 10.36 -24.04
CA PHE A 157 -23.16 10.10 -23.54
C PHE A 157 -23.66 11.17 -22.56
N ARG A 158 -23.50 12.42 -22.92
CA ARG A 158 -23.71 13.60 -22.08
C ARG A 158 -25.07 13.65 -21.38
N SER A 159 -26.14 13.34 -22.10
CA SER A 159 -27.52 13.36 -21.58
C SER A 159 -27.73 12.28 -20.50
N HIS A 160 -27.28 11.05 -20.80
CA HIS A 160 -27.43 9.92 -19.87
C HIS A 160 -26.57 10.08 -18.62
N CYS A 161 -25.32 10.51 -18.74
CA CYS A 161 -24.46 10.76 -17.58
C CYS A 161 -25.02 11.88 -16.68
N ARG A 162 -25.64 12.93 -17.26
CA ARG A 162 -26.32 13.96 -16.48
C ARG A 162 -27.55 13.42 -15.73
N GLN A 163 -28.35 12.58 -16.36
CA GLN A 163 -29.49 11.92 -15.68
C GLN A 163 -28.99 11.07 -14.51
N LEU A 164 -27.96 10.24 -14.71
CA LEU A 164 -27.35 9.46 -13.62
C LEU A 164 -26.82 10.33 -12.49
N ALA A 165 -26.21 11.46 -12.81
CA ALA A 165 -25.70 12.40 -11.80
C ALA A 165 -26.84 13.04 -10.98
N LEU A 166 -27.99 13.36 -11.61
CA LEU A 166 -29.18 13.88 -10.92
C LEU A 166 -29.80 12.79 -10.02
N VAL A 167 -29.93 11.57 -10.51
CA VAL A 167 -30.41 10.42 -9.72
C VAL A 167 -29.47 10.16 -8.53
N CYS A 168 -28.15 10.26 -8.72
CA CYS A 168 -27.17 10.13 -7.65
C CYS A 168 -27.36 11.20 -6.57
N GLN A 169 -27.75 12.41 -6.94
CA GLN A 169 -27.95 13.50 -5.98
C GLN A 169 -29.29 13.41 -5.24
N SER A 170 -30.35 12.94 -5.90
CA SER A 170 -31.69 12.88 -5.34
C SER A 170 -31.98 11.59 -4.57
N ALA A 171 -31.42 10.45 -5.00
CA ALA A 171 -31.80 9.13 -4.51
C ALA A 171 -30.59 8.21 -4.27
N CYS A 172 -29.45 8.77 -3.78
CA CYS A 172 -28.21 8.02 -3.57
C CYS A 172 -28.41 6.77 -2.70
N GLY A 173 -29.19 6.85 -1.61
CA GLY A 173 -29.45 5.71 -0.73
C GLY A 173 -30.20 4.56 -1.43
N LYS A 174 -31.19 4.88 -2.29
CA LYS A 174 -31.89 3.88 -3.10
C LYS A 174 -30.97 3.23 -4.13
N ALA A 175 -30.08 4.03 -4.74
CA ALA A 175 -29.11 3.53 -5.70
C ALA A 175 -28.08 2.59 -5.03
N VAL A 176 -27.61 2.88 -3.80
CA VAL A 176 -26.75 1.98 -3.04
C VAL A 176 -27.46 0.66 -2.73
N ALA A 177 -28.70 0.72 -2.24
CA ALA A 177 -29.50 -0.47 -1.93
C ALA A 177 -29.73 -1.36 -3.16
N LEU A 178 -30.11 -0.75 -4.30
CA LEU A 178 -30.28 -1.47 -5.57
C LEU A 178 -28.95 -2.00 -6.10
N GLY A 179 -27.85 -1.26 -5.95
CA GLY A 179 -26.52 -1.72 -6.33
C GLY A 179 -26.08 -2.94 -5.54
N LEU A 180 -26.29 -2.95 -4.23
CA LEU A 180 -26.00 -4.10 -3.38
C LEU A 180 -26.89 -5.31 -3.73
N LEU A 181 -28.20 -5.09 -3.91
CA LEU A 181 -29.12 -6.15 -4.25
C LEU A 181 -28.80 -6.76 -5.62
N SER A 182 -28.60 -5.92 -6.64
CA SER A 182 -28.24 -6.36 -7.99
C SER A 182 -26.86 -7.03 -8.00
N GLY A 183 -25.87 -6.47 -7.29
CA GLY A 183 -24.53 -7.06 -7.18
C GLY A 183 -24.57 -8.45 -6.54
N LEU A 184 -25.36 -8.63 -5.47
CA LEU A 184 -25.55 -9.94 -4.85
C LEU A 184 -26.24 -10.93 -5.80
N ALA A 185 -27.31 -10.50 -6.48
CA ALA A 185 -28.01 -11.32 -7.45
C ALA A 185 -27.09 -11.76 -8.60
N PHE A 186 -26.24 -10.87 -9.09
CA PHE A 186 -25.24 -11.19 -10.13
C PHE A 186 -24.18 -12.16 -9.63
N LEU A 187 -23.64 -11.98 -8.42
CA LEU A 187 -22.69 -12.91 -7.84
C LEU A 187 -23.26 -14.33 -7.71
N LEU A 188 -24.51 -14.44 -7.29
CA LEU A 188 -25.21 -15.73 -7.22
C LEU A 188 -25.42 -16.34 -8.62
N LEU A 189 -25.84 -15.54 -9.59
CA LEU A 189 -26.01 -15.98 -10.97
C LEU A 189 -24.68 -16.45 -11.59
N GLU A 190 -23.61 -15.66 -11.45
CA GLU A 190 -22.29 -16.03 -11.95
C GLU A 190 -21.75 -17.29 -11.29
N SER A 191 -21.90 -17.44 -9.97
CA SER A 191 -21.47 -18.64 -9.26
C SER A 191 -22.20 -19.88 -9.76
N LEU A 192 -23.49 -19.78 -10.05
CA LEU A 192 -24.30 -20.86 -10.60
C LEU A 192 -23.86 -21.22 -12.03
N LEU A 193 -23.58 -20.22 -12.86
CA LEU A 193 -23.15 -20.42 -14.25
C LEU A 193 -21.75 -21.05 -14.32
N MET A 194 -20.85 -20.71 -13.39
CA MET A 194 -19.49 -21.27 -13.32
C MET A 194 -19.45 -22.77 -13.05
N ILE A 195 -20.52 -23.37 -12.50
CA ILE A 195 -20.61 -24.82 -12.26
C ILE A 195 -20.77 -25.59 -13.58
N SER A 196 -21.32 -24.94 -14.62
CA SER A 196 -21.58 -25.57 -15.92
C SER A 196 -20.50 -25.22 -16.95
N ILE A 197 -20.02 -26.23 -17.70
CA ILE A 197 -19.04 -26.01 -18.79
C ILE A 197 -19.60 -25.02 -19.85
N VAL A 198 -20.91 -25.12 -20.15
CA VAL A 198 -21.57 -24.21 -21.10
C VAL A 198 -21.83 -22.84 -20.44
N GLY A 199 -22.00 -22.81 -19.12
CA GLY A 199 -22.22 -21.58 -18.35
C GLY A 199 -20.97 -20.68 -18.25
N MET A 200 -19.76 -21.24 -18.31
CA MET A 200 -18.51 -20.45 -18.21
C MET A 200 -18.42 -19.33 -19.27
N PRO A 201 -18.58 -19.58 -20.58
CA PRO A 201 -18.53 -18.49 -21.56
C PRO A 201 -19.67 -17.49 -21.37
N LEU A 202 -20.87 -17.94 -20.95
CA LEU A 202 -22.00 -17.06 -20.68
C LEU A 202 -21.73 -16.17 -19.46
N ALA A 203 -21.18 -16.72 -18.38
CA ALA A 203 -20.76 -15.95 -17.20
C ALA A 203 -19.76 -14.84 -17.58
N LEU A 204 -18.77 -15.15 -18.44
CA LEU A 204 -17.81 -14.15 -18.93
C LEU A 204 -18.52 -12.99 -19.66
N PHE A 205 -19.48 -13.27 -20.55
CA PHE A 205 -20.22 -12.21 -21.25
C PHE A 205 -21.07 -11.37 -20.28
N ILE A 206 -21.73 -12.01 -19.31
CA ILE A 206 -22.53 -11.31 -18.29
C ILE A 206 -21.63 -10.45 -17.42
N GLY A 207 -20.49 -10.98 -16.97
CA GLY A 207 -19.49 -10.23 -16.17
C GLY A 207 -18.97 -8.99 -16.89
N ILE A 208 -18.63 -9.11 -18.19
CA ILE A 208 -18.22 -7.97 -19.02
C ILE A 208 -19.35 -6.94 -19.11
N PHE A 209 -20.59 -7.38 -19.34
CA PHE A 209 -21.75 -6.48 -19.43
C PHE A 209 -21.98 -5.72 -18.11
N ILE A 210 -21.88 -6.40 -16.97
CA ILE A 210 -21.99 -5.79 -15.64
C ILE A 210 -20.86 -4.78 -15.43
N LEU A 211 -19.62 -5.14 -15.78
CA LEU A 211 -18.48 -4.26 -15.65
C LEU A 211 -18.65 -2.99 -16.48
N LEU A 212 -19.09 -3.10 -17.72
CA LEU A 212 -19.38 -1.94 -18.58
C LEU A 212 -20.49 -1.06 -17.99
N THR A 213 -21.55 -1.67 -17.45
CA THR A 213 -22.64 -0.97 -16.78
C THR A 213 -22.14 -0.24 -15.52
N ALA A 214 -21.29 -0.90 -14.73
CA ALA A 214 -20.68 -0.31 -13.55
C ALA A 214 -19.79 0.90 -13.89
N ILE A 215 -18.94 0.79 -14.92
CA ILE A 215 -18.08 1.88 -15.39
C ILE A 215 -18.93 3.04 -15.92
N PHE A 216 -19.99 2.73 -16.66
CA PHE A 216 -20.92 3.75 -17.16
C PHE A 216 -21.62 4.49 -16.01
N GLY A 217 -22.12 3.76 -15.01
CA GLY A 217 -22.72 4.34 -13.81
C GLY A 217 -21.71 5.14 -12.98
N ALA A 218 -20.45 4.66 -12.86
CA ALA A 218 -19.39 5.37 -12.17
C ALA A 218 -19.09 6.73 -12.81
N SER A 219 -19.23 6.88 -14.15
CA SER A 219 -19.11 8.18 -14.80
C SER A 219 -20.17 9.19 -14.33
N GLY A 220 -21.39 8.73 -14.04
CA GLY A 220 -22.45 9.54 -13.43
C GLY A 220 -22.12 9.96 -11.99
N VAL A 221 -21.55 9.05 -11.20
CA VAL A 221 -21.09 9.35 -9.83
C VAL A 221 -19.97 10.40 -9.87
N CYS A 222 -18.97 10.22 -10.73
CA CYS A 222 -17.88 11.17 -10.88
C CYS A 222 -18.38 12.54 -11.37
N LEU A 223 -19.37 12.56 -12.28
CA LEU A 223 -20.00 13.82 -12.71
C LEU A 223 -20.74 14.50 -11.55
N ALA A 224 -21.44 13.75 -10.70
CA ALA A 224 -22.13 14.29 -9.53
C ALA A 224 -21.14 14.89 -8.51
N ILE A 225 -20.02 14.22 -8.25
CA ILE A 225 -18.96 14.70 -7.35
C ILE A 225 -18.30 15.94 -7.95
N GLY A 226 -17.88 15.88 -9.20
CA GLY A 226 -17.18 16.96 -9.89
C GLY A 226 -18.07 18.19 -10.09
N GLY A 227 -19.37 18.00 -10.35
CA GLY A 227 -20.35 19.07 -10.42
C GLY A 227 -20.51 19.83 -9.10
N ARG A 228 -20.51 19.12 -7.95
CA ARG A 228 -20.50 19.76 -6.61
C ARG A 228 -19.21 20.53 -6.34
N LEU A 229 -18.07 20.03 -6.84
CA LEU A 229 -16.80 20.73 -6.73
C LEU A 229 -16.80 22.02 -7.58
N ALA A 230 -17.21 21.90 -8.85
CA ALA A 230 -17.31 23.04 -9.77
C ALA A 230 -18.28 24.13 -9.22
N ALA A 231 -19.35 23.69 -8.56
CA ALA A 231 -20.28 24.59 -7.90
C ALA A 231 -19.61 25.43 -6.77
N LYS A 232 -18.71 24.80 -6.00
CA LYS A 232 -18.00 25.49 -4.91
C LYS A 232 -16.90 26.44 -5.40
N THR A 233 -16.32 26.17 -6.58
CA THR A 233 -15.28 27.01 -7.18
C THR A 233 -15.84 28.13 -8.08
N GLY A 234 -17.17 28.24 -8.21
CA GLY A 234 -17.82 29.26 -9.07
C GLY A 234 -17.77 28.95 -10.57
N GLU A 235 -17.36 27.74 -10.94
CA GLU A 235 -17.16 27.29 -12.33
C GLU A 235 -18.34 26.48 -12.86
N PHE A 236 -19.56 26.99 -12.72
CA PHE A 236 -20.81 26.26 -13.09
C PHE A 236 -20.93 25.96 -14.58
N ASP A 237 -20.33 26.76 -15.46
CA ASP A 237 -20.49 26.66 -16.92
C ASP A 237 -19.53 25.66 -17.61
N LYS A 238 -18.75 24.94 -16.86
CA LYS A 238 -17.80 23.98 -17.46
C LYS A 238 -18.53 22.78 -18.09
N PRO A 239 -18.00 22.26 -19.21
CA PRO A 239 -18.59 21.12 -19.89
C PRO A 239 -18.59 19.86 -19.00
N ALA A 240 -19.56 18.96 -19.20
CA ALA A 240 -19.77 17.79 -18.36
C ALA A 240 -18.52 16.90 -18.24
N TRP A 241 -17.76 16.74 -19.33
CA TRP A 241 -16.53 15.93 -19.33
C TRP A 241 -15.47 16.48 -18.36
N LEU A 242 -15.36 17.82 -18.26
CA LEU A 242 -14.40 18.45 -17.36
C LEU A 242 -14.85 18.31 -15.89
N GLN A 243 -16.15 18.44 -15.62
CA GLN A 243 -16.71 18.15 -14.29
C GLN A 243 -16.49 16.69 -13.91
N THR A 244 -16.70 15.75 -14.85
CA THR A 244 -16.39 14.33 -14.61
C THR A 244 -14.91 14.12 -14.34
N LEU A 245 -14.01 14.81 -15.03
CA LEU A 245 -12.57 14.73 -14.79
C LEU A 245 -12.22 15.14 -13.35
N TYR A 246 -12.78 16.25 -12.85
CA TYR A 246 -12.58 16.65 -11.44
C TYR A 246 -13.06 15.59 -10.45
N GLY A 247 -14.25 15.02 -10.68
CA GLY A 247 -14.76 13.93 -9.86
C GLY A 247 -13.89 12.67 -9.93
N THR A 248 -13.40 12.34 -11.14
CA THR A 248 -12.51 11.19 -11.33
C THR A 248 -11.17 11.38 -10.63
N ILE A 249 -10.61 12.58 -10.61
CA ILE A 249 -9.38 12.87 -9.86
C ILE A 249 -9.59 12.61 -8.36
N VAL A 250 -10.71 13.07 -7.80
CA VAL A 250 -11.03 12.82 -6.38
C VAL A 250 -11.17 11.32 -6.11
N VAL A 251 -11.92 10.60 -6.95
CA VAL A 251 -12.08 9.15 -6.82
C VAL A 251 -10.74 8.42 -6.97
N ALA A 252 -9.89 8.83 -7.92
CA ALA A 252 -8.57 8.27 -8.15
C ALA A 252 -7.63 8.47 -6.96
N LEU A 253 -7.64 9.65 -6.32
CA LEU A 253 -6.84 9.91 -5.12
C LEU A 253 -7.22 8.96 -3.98
N ILE A 254 -8.50 8.74 -3.75
CA ILE A 254 -8.98 7.81 -2.71
C ILE A 254 -8.68 6.36 -3.10
N ALA A 255 -8.88 6.00 -4.37
CA ALA A 255 -8.65 4.65 -4.89
C ALA A 255 -7.18 4.21 -4.80
N ASN A 256 -6.24 5.14 -4.77
CA ASN A 256 -4.80 4.84 -4.62
C ASN A 256 -4.35 4.65 -3.16
N ILE A 257 -5.24 4.81 -2.16
CA ILE A 257 -4.90 4.50 -0.77
C ILE A 257 -4.81 2.98 -0.60
N PRO A 258 -3.67 2.44 -0.11
CA PRO A 258 -3.51 1.00 0.11
C PRO A 258 -4.64 0.45 1.00
N PHE A 259 -5.16 -0.73 0.67
CA PHE A 259 -6.26 -1.45 1.33
C PHE A 259 -7.64 -0.77 1.25
N LEU A 260 -7.73 0.55 1.43
CA LEU A 260 -8.99 1.30 1.35
C LEU A 260 -9.43 1.52 -0.10
N GLY A 261 -8.47 1.74 -1.00
CA GLY A 261 -8.72 2.06 -2.40
C GLY A 261 -9.53 1.01 -3.15
N PRO A 262 -9.16 -0.27 -3.14
CA PRO A 262 -9.91 -1.33 -3.80
C PRO A 262 -11.35 -1.45 -3.26
N LEU A 263 -11.54 -1.32 -1.94
CA LEU A 263 -12.86 -1.35 -1.31
C LEU A 263 -13.72 -0.16 -1.75
N PHE A 264 -13.12 1.03 -1.80
CA PHE A 264 -13.78 2.24 -2.26
C PHE A 264 -14.14 2.16 -3.75
N LEU A 265 -13.24 1.63 -4.59
CA LEU A 265 -13.50 1.44 -6.01
C LEU A 265 -14.65 0.44 -6.24
N ALA A 266 -14.65 -0.69 -5.51
CA ALA A 266 -15.74 -1.65 -5.54
C ALA A 266 -17.07 -1.00 -5.14
N PHE A 267 -17.08 -0.16 -4.11
CA PHE A 267 -18.26 0.60 -3.71
C PHE A 267 -18.76 1.55 -4.81
N ILE A 268 -17.86 2.29 -5.49
CA ILE A 268 -18.22 3.17 -6.61
C ILE A 268 -18.79 2.39 -7.78
N LEU A 269 -18.23 1.21 -8.10
CA LEU A 269 -18.74 0.35 -9.17
C LEU A 269 -20.12 -0.22 -8.83
N LEU A 270 -20.34 -0.70 -7.60
CA LEU A 270 -21.64 -1.14 -7.11
C LEU A 270 -22.68 -0.02 -7.15
N LEU A 271 -22.31 1.17 -6.69
CA LEU A 271 -23.17 2.35 -6.79
C LEU A 271 -23.49 2.69 -8.25
N GLY A 272 -22.52 2.53 -9.15
CA GLY A 272 -22.70 2.72 -10.60
C GLY A 272 -23.77 1.78 -11.17
N VAL A 273 -23.70 0.48 -10.87
CA VAL A 273 -24.74 -0.49 -11.28
C VAL A 273 -26.11 -0.09 -10.73
N GLY A 274 -26.17 0.28 -9.45
CA GLY A 274 -27.41 0.69 -8.81
C GLY A 274 -28.04 1.94 -9.42
N LEU A 275 -27.22 2.92 -9.82
CA LEU A 275 -27.67 4.13 -10.50
C LEU A 275 -28.28 3.84 -11.87
N VAL A 276 -27.62 2.98 -12.66
CA VAL A 276 -28.15 2.58 -13.96
C VAL A 276 -29.47 1.82 -13.80
N SER A 277 -29.53 0.88 -12.85
CA SER A 277 -30.76 0.12 -12.55
C SER A 277 -31.89 1.04 -12.10
N LEU A 278 -31.63 2.01 -11.22
CA LEU A 278 -32.62 2.97 -10.73
C LEU A 278 -33.11 3.90 -11.84
N ALA A 279 -32.22 4.41 -12.67
CA ALA A 279 -32.59 5.25 -13.81
C ALA A 279 -33.45 4.52 -14.82
N PHE A 280 -33.22 3.21 -14.99
CA PHE A 280 -34.04 2.36 -15.87
C PHE A 280 -35.47 2.15 -15.31
N LEU A 281 -35.59 1.90 -13.99
CA LEU A 281 -36.87 1.75 -13.32
C LEU A 281 -37.70 3.05 -13.37
N GLN A 282 -37.10 4.20 -13.08
CA GLN A 282 -37.79 5.50 -13.16
C GLN A 282 -38.33 5.79 -14.55
N LYS A 283 -37.54 5.47 -15.59
CA LYS A 283 -37.99 5.65 -16.97
C LYS A 283 -39.14 4.67 -17.38
N ALA A 284 -39.17 3.49 -16.78
CA ALA A 284 -40.27 2.54 -16.99
C ALA A 284 -41.56 3.04 -16.35
N ASP A 285 -41.49 3.65 -15.15
CA ASP A 285 -42.66 4.23 -14.47
C ASP A 285 -43.21 5.48 -15.18
N GLU A 286 -42.38 6.28 -15.87
CA GLU A 286 -42.84 7.43 -16.65
C GLU A 286 -43.57 7.04 -17.96
N ASN A 287 -43.40 5.81 -18.44
CA ASN A 287 -44.02 5.33 -19.67
C ASN A 287 -45.30 4.49 -19.43
N LEU A 288 -45.71 4.29 -18.16
CA LEU A 288 -46.93 3.61 -17.74
C LEU A 288 -48.00 4.62 -17.34
#